data_838178d138cd53bf6ebf4db087d09ee4
#
_entry.id   838178d138cd53bf6ebf4db087d09ee4
#
_cell.length_a   1.000
_cell.length_b   1.000
_cell.length_c   1.000
_cell.angle_alpha   90.00
_cell.angle_beta   90.00
_cell.angle_gamma   90.00
#
_symmetry.space_group_name_H-M   'P 1'
#
loop_
_entity.id
_entity.type
_entity.pdbx_description
1 polymer ?
#
loop_
_entity_poly.entity_id
_entity_poly.type
_entity_poly.pdbx_seq_one_letter_code
_entity_poly.pdbx_strand_id
1 'polypeptide(L)'
;MRRLIALFLVGGCLFTAVLFAMGAARAEKCADAVWQNPVLYLEKPISAEDAQNIAENAVFTAWGETADQTVTDPDLGKSVQTNVVWLYGSSEWILPASAVLPADDGKGCLIGKNTAWKLFGSTSVTGLQICVDHQTRTIRGVVKQPESGVYLQGTEQKRKVFRRLTLASDKMEKAQNFLLQYGLTGHVLRMDYLRSWQTLSELVPGKWSDFSGWKENVQTRKQQLRQIEKMRKTGIEYYYETQCRRYKTDRWGEFVCLVGSIFAGYQYTHRKK
;
A
#
# COMPACT_ATOMS: atom_id res chain seq x y z
N MET A 1 48.67 8.03 9.56
CA MET A 1 47.42 8.66 10.01
C MET A 1 46.40 8.83 8.87
N ARG A 2 46.70 9.55 7.77
CA ARG A 2 45.75 9.79 6.66
C ARG A 2 45.22 8.53 5.96
N ARG A 3 46.04 7.48 5.78
CA ARG A 3 45.63 6.19 5.19
C ARG A 3 44.62 5.44 6.06
N LEU A 4 44.78 5.47 7.36
CA LEU A 4 43.85 4.86 8.30
C LEU A 4 42.50 5.61 8.26
N ILE A 5 42.53 6.95 8.21
CA ILE A 5 41.31 7.76 8.09
C ILE A 5 40.53 7.41 6.80
N ALA A 6 41.20 7.28 5.63
CA ALA A 6 40.57 6.91 4.38
C ALA A 6 39.95 5.51 4.44
N LEU A 7 40.64 4.52 5.03
CA LEU A 7 40.10 3.17 5.23
C LEU A 7 38.87 3.18 6.16
N PHE A 8 38.94 3.96 7.26
CA PHE A 8 37.77 4.12 8.13
C PHE A 8 36.59 4.78 7.43
N LEU A 9 36.82 5.78 6.58
CA LEU A 9 35.77 6.43 5.82
C LEU A 9 35.14 5.46 4.79
N VAL A 10 35.96 4.72 4.04
CA VAL A 10 35.44 3.71 3.09
C VAL A 10 34.67 2.62 3.83
N GLY A 11 35.22 2.07 4.92
CA GLY A 11 34.55 1.05 5.74
C GLY A 11 33.24 1.57 6.35
N GLY A 12 33.23 2.80 6.86
CA GLY A 12 32.04 3.44 7.40
C GLY A 12 30.95 3.66 6.32
N CYS A 13 31.33 4.14 5.13
CA CYS A 13 30.39 4.30 4.02
C CYS A 13 29.82 2.96 3.55
N LEU A 14 30.63 1.91 3.47
CA LEU A 14 30.14 0.57 3.08
C LEU A 14 29.22 -0.01 4.14
N PHE A 15 29.55 0.13 5.41
CA PHE A 15 28.69 -0.34 6.50
C PHE A 15 27.33 0.37 6.49
N THR A 16 27.31 1.71 6.33
CA THR A 16 26.07 2.48 6.24
C THR A 16 25.28 2.13 4.98
N ALA A 17 25.93 1.86 3.85
CA ALA A 17 25.26 1.38 2.64
C ALA A 17 24.52 0.05 2.88
N VAL A 18 25.14 -0.90 3.60
CA VAL A 18 24.50 -2.17 3.97
C VAL A 18 23.27 -1.94 4.85
N LEU A 19 23.34 -1.01 5.84
CA LEU A 19 22.20 -0.69 6.67
C LEU A 19 21.03 -0.11 5.86
N PHE A 20 21.29 0.77 4.91
CA PHE A 20 20.28 1.29 4.00
C PHE A 20 19.70 0.22 3.09
N ALA A 21 20.52 -0.67 2.53
CA ALA A 21 20.05 -1.80 1.72
C ALA A 21 19.13 -2.73 2.52
N MET A 22 19.46 -3.00 3.79
CA MET A 22 18.59 -3.77 4.69
C MET A 22 17.27 -3.04 5.01
N GLY A 23 17.30 -1.72 5.17
CA GLY A 23 16.11 -0.90 5.36
C GLY A 23 15.17 -0.97 4.15
N ALA A 24 15.73 -0.77 2.95
CA ALA A 24 14.99 -0.89 1.69
C ALA A 24 14.37 -2.28 1.51
N ALA A 25 15.13 -3.36 1.77
CA ALA A 25 14.63 -4.73 1.67
C ALA A 25 13.50 -5.02 2.67
N ARG A 26 13.55 -4.44 3.87
CA ARG A 26 12.44 -4.55 4.84
C ARG A 26 11.18 -3.82 4.36
N ALA A 27 11.32 -2.59 3.85
CA ALA A 27 10.20 -1.83 3.31
C ALA A 27 9.55 -2.57 2.13
N GLU A 28 10.36 -3.16 1.26
CA GLU A 28 9.93 -4.01 0.15
C GLU A 28 9.13 -5.22 0.63
N LYS A 29 9.69 -6.00 1.57
CA LYS A 29 9.03 -7.18 2.12
C LYS A 29 7.70 -6.87 2.82
N CYS A 30 7.58 -5.68 3.43
CA CYS A 30 6.34 -5.26 4.10
C CYS A 30 5.20 -4.96 3.14
N ALA A 31 5.48 -4.70 1.86
CA ALA A 31 4.50 -4.22 0.91
C ALA A 31 4.46 -5.00 -0.42
N ASP A 32 5.34 -5.99 -0.61
CA ASP A 32 5.65 -6.61 -1.91
C ASP A 32 4.41 -7.13 -2.66
N ALA A 33 3.55 -7.88 -2.01
CA ALA A 33 2.36 -8.47 -2.63
C ALA A 33 1.33 -7.41 -3.07
N VAL A 34 1.25 -6.29 -2.34
CA VAL A 34 0.21 -5.25 -2.57
C VAL A 34 0.69 -4.17 -3.52
N TRP A 35 1.98 -3.85 -3.52
CA TRP A 35 2.54 -2.82 -4.40
C TRP A 35 2.40 -3.13 -5.89
N GLN A 36 2.37 -4.41 -6.24
CA GLN A 36 2.29 -4.87 -7.62
C GLN A 36 0.85 -4.81 -8.16
N ASN A 37 -0.14 -4.91 -7.28
CA ASN A 37 -1.53 -4.92 -7.67
C ASN A 37 -2.03 -3.54 -8.08
N PRO A 38 -2.62 -3.36 -9.27
CA PRO A 38 -3.22 -2.11 -9.65
C PRO A 38 -4.49 -1.83 -8.83
N VAL A 39 -4.57 -0.61 -8.33
CA VAL A 39 -5.75 -0.08 -7.65
C VAL A 39 -6.49 0.85 -8.59
N LEU A 40 -7.76 0.57 -8.80
CA LEU A 40 -8.68 1.41 -9.56
C LEU A 40 -9.39 2.36 -8.60
N TYR A 41 -9.23 3.64 -8.81
CA TYR A 41 -9.89 4.70 -8.07
C TYR A 41 -11.11 5.12 -8.85
N LEU A 42 -12.29 4.74 -8.37
CA LEU A 42 -13.56 5.00 -9.04
C LEU A 42 -14.02 6.43 -8.79
N GLU A 43 -14.42 7.13 -9.83
CA GLU A 43 -15.07 8.44 -9.72
C GLU A 43 -16.45 8.30 -9.08
N LYS A 44 -17.22 7.31 -9.53
CA LYS A 44 -18.48 6.92 -8.93
C LYS A 44 -18.29 5.64 -8.11
N PRO A 45 -18.68 5.63 -6.83
CA PRO A 45 -18.60 4.43 -6.03
C PRO A 45 -19.57 3.36 -6.56
N ILE A 46 -19.19 2.09 -6.41
CA ILE A 46 -20.06 0.95 -6.73
C ILE A 46 -20.68 0.39 -5.45
N SER A 47 -21.87 -0.20 -5.59
CA SER A 47 -22.56 -0.90 -4.50
C SER A 47 -22.00 -2.30 -4.30
N ALA A 48 -22.41 -2.98 -3.22
CA ALA A 48 -22.10 -4.38 -3.01
C ALA A 48 -22.74 -5.28 -4.08
N GLU A 49 -23.90 -4.89 -4.60
CA GLU A 49 -24.61 -5.61 -5.67
C GLU A 49 -23.85 -5.50 -7.00
N ASP A 50 -23.39 -4.28 -7.35
CA ASP A 50 -22.55 -4.11 -8.55
C ASP A 50 -21.24 -4.91 -8.43
N ALA A 51 -20.62 -4.90 -7.25
CA ALA A 51 -19.42 -5.68 -7.00
C ALA A 51 -19.67 -7.19 -7.14
N GLN A 52 -20.84 -7.68 -6.72
CA GLN A 52 -21.24 -9.07 -6.89
C GLN A 52 -21.36 -9.45 -8.36
N ASN A 53 -22.06 -8.64 -9.15
CA ASN A 53 -22.24 -8.88 -10.59
C ASN A 53 -20.88 -8.92 -11.33
N ILE A 54 -19.95 -8.05 -10.96
CA ILE A 54 -18.61 -8.04 -11.55
C ILE A 54 -17.80 -9.29 -11.11
N ALA A 55 -17.96 -9.73 -9.87
CA ALA A 55 -17.21 -10.85 -9.29
C ALA A 55 -17.53 -12.20 -9.92
N GLU A 56 -18.66 -12.33 -10.62
CA GLU A 56 -18.98 -13.54 -11.40
C GLU A 56 -17.95 -13.82 -12.50
N ASN A 57 -17.30 -12.79 -13.01
CA ASN A 57 -16.41 -12.88 -14.18
C ASN A 57 -14.99 -12.37 -13.92
N ALA A 58 -14.69 -11.88 -12.73
CA ALA A 58 -13.39 -11.29 -12.43
C ALA A 58 -12.95 -11.46 -10.96
N VAL A 59 -11.66 -11.63 -10.73
CA VAL A 59 -11.07 -11.73 -9.39
C VAL A 59 -10.51 -10.36 -8.99
N PHE A 60 -11.12 -9.76 -7.98
CA PHE A 60 -10.73 -8.46 -7.42
C PHE A 60 -11.16 -8.34 -5.97
N THR A 61 -10.71 -7.31 -5.31
CA THR A 61 -11.25 -6.87 -4.02
C THR A 61 -11.71 -5.43 -4.12
N ALA A 62 -13.02 -5.21 -3.94
CA ALA A 62 -13.56 -3.86 -3.76
C ALA A 62 -13.43 -3.46 -2.28
N TRP A 63 -13.09 -2.20 -2.04
CA TRP A 63 -12.92 -1.74 -0.66
C TRP A 63 -13.17 -0.25 -0.49
N GLY A 64 -13.53 0.09 0.73
CA GLY A 64 -13.78 1.46 1.15
C GLY A 64 -13.52 1.60 2.65
N GLU A 65 -13.19 2.79 3.11
CA GLU A 65 -12.93 3.08 4.51
C GLU A 65 -13.95 4.07 5.04
N THR A 66 -14.50 3.75 6.22
CA THR A 66 -15.28 4.68 7.04
C THR A 66 -14.44 5.04 8.25
N ALA A 67 -14.17 6.34 8.42
CA ALA A 67 -13.35 6.80 9.52
C ALA A 67 -14.17 6.94 10.81
N ASP A 68 -13.44 6.94 11.93
CA ASP A 68 -13.94 7.29 13.26
C ASP A 68 -15.20 6.50 13.68
N GLN A 69 -15.20 5.18 13.34
CA GLN A 69 -16.26 4.28 13.76
C GLN A 69 -16.00 3.76 15.17
N THR A 70 -17.06 3.65 15.95
CA THR A 70 -16.98 3.05 17.29
C THR A 70 -17.00 1.54 17.17
N VAL A 71 -15.96 0.91 17.67
CA VAL A 71 -15.82 -0.53 17.80
C VAL A 71 -15.87 -0.86 19.28
N THR A 72 -16.73 -1.80 19.67
CA THR A 72 -16.97 -2.13 21.07
C THR A 72 -16.66 -3.60 21.33
N ASP A 73 -16.05 -3.89 22.45
CA ASP A 73 -15.97 -5.24 23.03
C ASP A 73 -17.34 -5.54 23.70
N PRO A 74 -18.09 -6.54 23.21
CA PRO A 74 -19.41 -6.84 23.77
C PRO A 74 -19.38 -7.38 25.19
N ASP A 75 -18.26 -7.99 25.60
CA ASP A 75 -18.14 -8.64 26.93
C ASP A 75 -17.77 -7.63 28.02
N LEU A 76 -16.81 -6.73 27.72
CA LEU A 76 -16.32 -5.73 28.68
C LEU A 76 -16.96 -4.35 28.50
N GLY A 77 -17.72 -4.13 27.44
CA GLY A 77 -18.32 -2.82 27.12
C GLY A 77 -17.31 -1.73 26.76
N LYS A 78 -16.03 -2.09 26.58
CA LYS A 78 -14.98 -1.16 26.23
C LYS A 78 -15.07 -0.79 24.76
N SER A 79 -14.91 0.49 24.43
CA SER A 79 -15.03 1.00 23.08
C SER A 79 -13.80 1.78 22.63
N VAL A 80 -13.53 1.75 21.34
CA VAL A 80 -12.45 2.48 20.67
C VAL A 80 -12.97 3.05 19.36
N GLN A 81 -12.61 4.30 19.07
CA GLN A 81 -12.84 4.89 17.75
C GLN A 81 -11.67 4.51 16.82
N THR A 82 -12.00 3.95 15.67
CA THR A 82 -11.01 3.52 14.68
C THR A 82 -11.62 3.53 13.28
N ASN A 83 -10.75 3.44 12.27
CA ASN A 83 -11.21 3.32 10.90
C ASN A 83 -11.68 1.90 10.63
N VAL A 84 -12.78 1.76 9.92
CA VAL A 84 -13.33 0.48 9.48
C VAL A 84 -13.24 0.40 7.98
N VAL A 85 -12.56 -0.63 7.49
CA VAL A 85 -12.41 -0.93 6.07
C VAL A 85 -13.41 -2.03 5.69
N TRP A 86 -14.31 -1.68 4.81
CA TRP A 86 -15.30 -2.59 4.25
C TRP A 86 -14.74 -3.21 2.98
N LEU A 87 -14.85 -4.53 2.87
CA LEU A 87 -14.32 -5.33 1.78
C LEU A 87 -15.43 -6.04 1.03
N TYR A 88 -15.23 -6.25 -0.25
CA TYR A 88 -15.89 -7.23 -1.06
C TYR A 88 -14.81 -8.02 -1.81
N GLY A 89 -14.59 -9.26 -1.41
CA GLY A 89 -13.49 -10.09 -1.92
C GLY A 89 -12.44 -10.42 -0.86
N SER A 90 -11.35 -11.07 -1.24
CA SER A 90 -10.29 -11.50 -0.31
C SER A 90 -9.45 -10.32 0.17
N SER A 91 -9.18 -10.27 1.48
CA SER A 91 -8.26 -9.26 2.05
C SER A 91 -6.80 -9.42 1.61
N GLU A 92 -6.45 -10.55 1.02
CA GLU A 92 -5.10 -10.88 0.55
C GLU A 92 -4.51 -9.85 -0.42
N TRP A 93 -5.37 -9.28 -1.29
CA TRP A 93 -4.93 -8.34 -2.31
C TRP A 93 -4.67 -6.92 -1.79
N ILE A 94 -5.07 -6.62 -0.56
CA ILE A 94 -4.94 -5.29 0.03
C ILE A 94 -4.13 -5.27 1.34
N LEU A 95 -3.98 -6.41 2.01
CA LEU A 95 -3.23 -6.53 3.27
C LEU A 95 -2.07 -7.50 3.10
N PRO A 96 -0.81 -7.04 3.29
CA PRO A 96 0.35 -7.90 3.16
C PRO A 96 0.52 -8.79 4.37
N ALA A 97 0.96 -10.03 4.14
CA ALA A 97 1.47 -10.97 5.15
C ALA A 97 0.65 -11.04 6.47
N SER A 98 -0.67 -10.86 6.39
CA SER A 98 -1.56 -10.94 7.54
C SER A 98 -2.50 -12.15 7.42
N ALA A 99 -3.29 -12.41 8.45
CA ALA A 99 -4.39 -13.35 8.34
C ALA A 99 -5.29 -12.93 7.18
N VAL A 100 -5.74 -13.89 6.38
CA VAL A 100 -6.63 -13.64 5.25
C VAL A 100 -8.08 -13.71 5.74
N LEU A 101 -8.87 -12.69 5.36
CA LEU A 101 -10.31 -12.70 5.49
C LEU A 101 -10.89 -13.08 4.12
N PRO A 102 -11.41 -14.30 3.96
CA PRO A 102 -11.99 -14.74 2.68
C PRO A 102 -13.28 -13.97 2.36
N ALA A 103 -13.66 -13.99 1.10
CA ALA A 103 -14.82 -13.22 0.61
C ALA A 103 -16.16 -13.68 1.20
N ASP A 104 -16.25 -14.95 1.58
CA ASP A 104 -17.45 -15.62 2.11
C ASP A 104 -17.57 -15.53 3.65
N ASP A 105 -16.54 -15.06 4.37
CA ASP A 105 -16.61 -14.92 5.83
C ASP A 105 -17.29 -13.60 6.25
N GLY A 106 -18.59 -13.54 6.06
CA GLY A 106 -19.41 -12.39 6.48
C GLY A 106 -19.48 -12.17 7.99
N LYS A 107 -19.12 -13.16 8.80
CA LYS A 107 -19.13 -13.07 10.28
C LYS A 107 -17.74 -12.80 10.88
N GLY A 108 -16.70 -12.92 10.08
CA GLY A 108 -15.33 -12.69 10.51
C GLY A 108 -14.90 -11.23 10.36
N CYS A 109 -13.82 -10.90 11.06
CA CYS A 109 -13.11 -9.63 10.91
C CYS A 109 -11.61 -9.79 11.15
N LEU A 110 -10.82 -8.87 10.62
CA LEU A 110 -9.43 -8.67 11.03
C LEU A 110 -9.33 -7.38 11.82
N ILE A 111 -8.45 -7.37 12.81
CA ILE A 111 -8.24 -6.18 13.66
C ILE A 111 -6.78 -5.76 13.64
N GLY A 112 -6.51 -4.45 13.52
CA GLY A 112 -5.16 -3.91 13.61
C GLY A 112 -4.58 -4.07 15.01
N LYS A 113 -3.27 -4.34 15.10
CA LYS A 113 -2.54 -4.57 16.34
C LYS A 113 -2.81 -3.51 17.42
N ASN A 114 -2.77 -2.23 17.05
CA ASN A 114 -3.00 -1.13 17.99
C ASN A 114 -4.46 -1.05 18.42
N THR A 115 -5.41 -1.34 17.52
CA THR A 115 -6.83 -1.38 17.85
C THR A 115 -7.12 -2.54 18.81
N ALA A 116 -6.54 -3.72 18.57
CA ALA A 116 -6.63 -4.88 19.47
C ALA A 116 -6.09 -4.55 20.87
N TRP A 117 -4.91 -3.92 20.92
CA TRP A 117 -4.31 -3.52 22.20
C TRP A 117 -5.17 -2.49 22.96
N LYS A 118 -5.71 -1.49 22.29
CA LYS A 118 -6.58 -0.50 22.92
C LYS A 118 -7.88 -1.11 23.44
N LEU A 119 -8.44 -2.08 22.73
CA LEU A 119 -9.74 -2.68 23.07
C LEU A 119 -9.60 -3.75 24.14
N PHE A 120 -8.65 -4.67 23.99
CA PHE A 120 -8.50 -5.85 24.83
C PHE A 120 -7.28 -5.83 25.75
N GLY A 121 -6.34 -4.89 25.59
CA GLY A 121 -5.06 -4.90 26.30
C GLY A 121 -4.10 -6.02 25.84
N SER A 122 -4.41 -6.68 24.73
CA SER A 122 -3.64 -7.81 24.18
C SER A 122 -3.65 -7.78 22.65
N THR A 123 -2.68 -8.42 22.03
CA THR A 123 -2.66 -8.72 20.60
C THR A 123 -3.05 -10.16 20.28
N SER A 124 -3.22 -11.01 21.30
CA SER A 124 -3.70 -12.38 21.15
C SER A 124 -5.21 -12.42 21.36
N VAL A 125 -5.95 -11.96 20.34
CA VAL A 125 -7.40 -11.71 20.41
C VAL A 125 -8.20 -12.53 19.38
N THR A 126 -7.55 -13.45 18.69
CA THR A 126 -8.23 -14.32 17.71
C THR A 126 -9.29 -15.17 18.41
N GLY A 127 -10.51 -15.19 17.85
CA GLY A 127 -11.68 -15.86 18.43
C GLY A 127 -12.54 -14.98 19.33
N LEU A 128 -12.03 -13.83 19.81
CA LEU A 128 -12.84 -12.85 20.54
C LEU A 128 -13.82 -12.14 19.60
N GLN A 129 -14.82 -11.51 20.19
CA GLN A 129 -15.85 -10.81 19.44
C GLN A 129 -15.72 -9.29 19.56
N ILE A 130 -16.09 -8.59 18.51
CA ILE A 130 -16.28 -7.13 18.49
C ILE A 130 -17.65 -6.79 17.94
N CYS A 131 -18.19 -5.65 18.35
CA CYS A 131 -19.41 -5.09 17.79
C CYS A 131 -19.07 -3.86 16.95
N VAL A 132 -19.51 -3.86 15.70
CA VAL A 132 -19.35 -2.74 14.74
C VAL A 132 -20.70 -2.53 14.05
N ASP A 133 -21.22 -1.30 14.01
CA ASP A 133 -22.53 -0.98 13.43
C ASP A 133 -23.66 -1.91 13.96
N HIS A 134 -23.66 -2.19 15.27
CA HIS A 134 -24.62 -3.08 15.96
C HIS A 134 -24.54 -4.56 15.51
N GLN A 135 -23.50 -4.97 14.81
CA GLN A 135 -23.26 -6.34 14.40
C GLN A 135 -22.05 -6.93 15.11
N THR A 136 -22.22 -8.11 15.68
CA THR A 136 -21.13 -8.84 16.31
C THR A 136 -20.32 -9.59 15.25
N ARG A 137 -18.99 -9.44 15.33
CA ARG A 137 -18.02 -10.06 14.42
C ARG A 137 -16.95 -10.79 15.21
N THR A 138 -16.53 -11.96 14.72
CA THR A 138 -15.47 -12.75 15.36
C THR A 138 -14.12 -12.39 14.75
N ILE A 139 -13.13 -12.10 15.58
CA ILE A 139 -11.77 -11.78 15.15
C ILE A 139 -11.10 -13.05 14.62
N ARG A 140 -10.77 -13.06 13.33
CA ARG A 140 -10.05 -14.15 12.63
C ARG A 140 -8.54 -14.00 12.70
N GLY A 141 -8.06 -12.78 12.90
CA GLY A 141 -6.63 -12.52 13.00
C GLY A 141 -6.31 -11.07 13.28
N VAL A 142 -5.03 -10.85 13.60
CA VAL A 142 -4.50 -9.52 13.89
C VAL A 142 -3.59 -9.07 12.76
N VAL A 143 -3.90 -7.90 12.20
CA VAL A 143 -3.10 -7.24 11.16
C VAL A 143 -1.96 -6.49 11.83
N LYS A 144 -0.73 -6.84 11.49
CA LYS A 144 0.46 -6.18 12.03
C LYS A 144 0.65 -4.79 11.44
N GLN A 145 0.29 -4.65 10.17
CA GLN A 145 0.42 -3.42 9.40
C GLN A 145 -0.66 -3.34 8.31
N PRO A 146 -1.45 -2.27 8.20
CA PRO A 146 -1.48 -1.09 9.10
C PRO A 146 -1.89 -1.44 10.53
N GLU A 147 -1.25 -0.78 11.52
CA GLU A 147 -1.42 -1.15 12.94
C GLU A 147 -2.82 -0.84 13.50
N SER A 148 -3.55 0.08 12.89
CA SER A 148 -4.86 0.51 13.34
C SER A 148 -5.92 0.23 12.28
N GLY A 149 -7.13 -0.08 12.71
CA GLY A 149 -8.27 -0.35 11.86
C GLY A 149 -8.95 -1.69 12.15
N VAL A 150 -10.12 -1.85 11.58
CA VAL A 150 -10.88 -3.10 11.54
C VAL A 150 -11.27 -3.36 10.09
N TYR A 151 -11.17 -4.60 9.64
CA TYR A 151 -11.43 -5.03 8.27
C TYR A 151 -12.56 -6.03 8.27
N LEU A 152 -13.62 -5.74 7.52
CA LEU A 152 -14.90 -6.47 7.54
C LEU A 152 -15.38 -6.73 6.12
N GLN A 153 -16.06 -7.87 5.89
CA GLN A 153 -16.81 -8.08 4.67
C GLN A 153 -18.07 -7.20 4.65
N GLY A 154 -18.26 -6.48 3.55
CA GLY A 154 -19.38 -5.57 3.33
C GLY A 154 -20.56 -6.20 2.58
N THR A 155 -20.53 -7.51 2.32
CA THR A 155 -21.50 -8.25 1.51
C THR A 155 -22.92 -8.19 2.06
N GLU A 156 -23.08 -8.20 3.38
CA GLU A 156 -24.41 -8.19 4.02
C GLU A 156 -25.03 -6.78 4.12
N GLN A 157 -24.26 -5.72 3.83
CA GLN A 157 -24.72 -4.35 4.00
C GLN A 157 -24.97 -3.67 2.64
N LYS A 158 -26.18 -3.76 2.12
CA LYS A 158 -26.62 -3.15 0.84
C LYS A 158 -26.29 -1.65 0.71
N ARG A 159 -26.07 -0.94 1.81
CA ARG A 159 -25.74 0.50 1.83
C ARG A 159 -24.27 0.82 1.73
N LYS A 160 -23.37 -0.18 1.80
CA LYS A 160 -21.93 0.08 1.69
C LYS A 160 -21.55 0.27 0.23
N VAL A 161 -20.72 1.26 -0.01
CA VAL A 161 -20.23 1.59 -1.34
C VAL A 161 -18.71 1.55 -1.35
N PHE A 162 -18.17 1.08 -2.45
CA PHE A 162 -16.74 0.89 -2.65
C PHE A 162 -16.23 1.90 -3.68
N ARG A 163 -15.14 2.57 -3.35
CA ARG A 163 -14.48 3.54 -4.23
C ARG A 163 -13.17 3.03 -4.81
N ARG A 164 -12.70 1.90 -4.33
CA ARG A 164 -11.43 1.31 -4.73
C ARG A 164 -11.63 -0.14 -5.09
N LEU A 165 -11.01 -0.55 -6.19
CA LEU A 165 -10.94 -1.94 -6.60
C LEU A 165 -9.46 -2.30 -6.75
N THR A 166 -9.04 -3.37 -6.12
CA THR A 166 -7.70 -3.92 -6.30
C THR A 166 -7.82 -5.20 -7.11
N LEU A 167 -7.14 -5.25 -8.25
CA LEU A 167 -7.16 -6.44 -9.11
C LEU A 167 -6.04 -7.39 -8.72
N ALA A 168 -6.34 -8.68 -8.78
CA ALA A 168 -5.37 -9.76 -8.66
C ALA A 168 -4.53 -9.87 -9.95
N SER A 169 -3.75 -8.84 -10.27
CA SER A 169 -2.96 -8.79 -11.50
C SER A 169 -1.79 -7.83 -11.35
N ASP A 170 -0.68 -8.17 -11.97
CA ASP A 170 0.52 -7.33 -12.05
C ASP A 170 0.51 -6.34 -13.25
N LYS A 171 -0.47 -6.43 -14.15
CA LYS A 171 -0.51 -5.69 -15.41
C LYS A 171 -1.47 -4.52 -15.37
N MET A 172 -0.96 -3.31 -15.60
CA MET A 172 -1.76 -2.07 -15.69
C MET A 172 -2.76 -2.10 -16.85
N GLU A 173 -2.39 -2.73 -17.97
CA GLU A 173 -3.26 -2.89 -19.14
C GLU A 173 -4.54 -3.66 -18.81
N LYS A 174 -4.44 -4.73 -18.03
CA LYS A 174 -5.61 -5.48 -17.56
C LYS A 174 -6.55 -4.61 -16.73
N ALA A 175 -6.01 -3.70 -15.92
CA ALA A 175 -6.80 -2.81 -15.10
C ALA A 175 -7.53 -1.74 -15.94
N GLN A 176 -6.91 -1.23 -17.00
CA GLN A 176 -7.56 -0.32 -17.93
C GLN A 176 -8.68 -1.02 -18.72
N ASN A 177 -8.40 -2.22 -19.22
CA ASN A 177 -9.40 -3.03 -19.94
C ASN A 177 -10.57 -3.41 -19.02
N PHE A 178 -10.32 -3.65 -17.73
CA PHE A 178 -11.36 -3.90 -16.74
C PHE A 178 -12.32 -2.70 -16.61
N LEU A 179 -11.81 -1.47 -16.51
CA LEU A 179 -12.67 -0.28 -16.45
C LEU A 179 -13.57 -0.17 -17.68
N LEU A 180 -13.01 -0.40 -18.86
CA LEU A 180 -13.76 -0.35 -20.12
C LEU A 180 -14.81 -1.46 -20.21
N GLN A 181 -14.46 -2.68 -19.85
CA GLN A 181 -15.33 -3.87 -19.92
C GLN A 181 -16.59 -3.71 -19.05
N TYR A 182 -16.44 -3.14 -17.86
CA TYR A 182 -17.55 -2.97 -16.92
C TYR A 182 -18.15 -1.56 -16.92
N GLY A 183 -17.76 -0.70 -17.88
CA GLY A 183 -18.29 0.66 -17.98
C GLY A 183 -17.99 1.55 -16.77
N LEU A 184 -16.91 1.26 -16.07
CA LEU A 184 -16.50 2.00 -14.86
C LEU A 184 -15.65 3.21 -15.25
N THR A 185 -15.89 4.34 -14.59
CA THR A 185 -15.06 5.55 -14.74
C THR A 185 -14.13 5.70 -13.54
N GLY A 186 -12.85 5.89 -13.82
CA GLY A 186 -11.87 6.00 -12.75
C GLY A 186 -10.42 6.06 -13.25
N HIS A 187 -9.51 6.07 -12.30
CA HIS A 187 -8.07 6.14 -12.56
C HIS A 187 -7.37 4.90 -12.03
N VAL A 188 -6.41 4.39 -12.77
CA VAL A 188 -5.61 3.23 -12.37
C VAL A 188 -4.27 3.70 -11.82
N LEU A 189 -3.91 3.23 -10.64
CA LEU A 189 -2.62 3.49 -10.02
C LEU A 189 -2.05 2.20 -9.43
N ARG A 190 -0.77 1.95 -9.63
CA ARG A 190 -0.02 0.94 -8.86
C ARG A 190 0.67 1.62 -7.68
N MET A 191 0.64 0.97 -6.53
CA MET A 191 1.32 1.51 -5.34
C MET A 191 2.85 1.52 -5.47
N ASP A 192 3.42 0.65 -6.32
CA ASP A 192 4.84 0.62 -6.66
C ASP A 192 5.25 1.67 -7.71
N TYR A 193 4.28 2.41 -8.25
CA TYR A 193 4.47 3.45 -9.25
C TYR A 193 5.65 4.39 -8.93
N LEU A 194 5.84 4.68 -7.67
CA LEU A 194 6.95 5.51 -7.20
C LEU A 194 8.31 4.78 -7.16
N ARG A 195 8.33 3.47 -7.37
CA ARG A 195 9.51 2.60 -7.30
C ARG A 195 10.03 2.19 -8.68
N SER A 196 9.14 2.13 -9.66
CA SER A 196 9.39 1.53 -10.95
C SER A 196 10.26 2.41 -11.85
N TRP A 197 11.30 1.81 -12.46
CA TRP A 197 12.07 2.42 -13.56
C TRP A 197 11.20 2.72 -14.78
N GLN A 198 10.08 2.02 -14.96
CA GLN A 198 9.08 2.31 -15.99
C GLN A 198 8.51 3.71 -15.84
N THR A 199 8.31 4.19 -14.62
CA THR A 199 7.88 5.56 -14.37
C THR A 199 8.94 6.58 -14.77
N LEU A 200 10.22 6.24 -14.61
CA LEU A 200 11.32 7.07 -15.10
C LEU A 200 11.38 7.09 -16.64
N SER A 201 11.13 5.95 -17.29
CA SER A 201 11.06 5.91 -18.77
C SER A 201 9.86 6.65 -19.32
N GLU A 202 8.75 6.72 -18.60
CA GLU A 202 7.60 7.55 -18.93
C GLU A 202 7.88 9.06 -18.72
N LEU A 203 8.78 9.40 -17.80
CA LEU A 203 9.22 10.78 -17.51
C LEU A 203 10.29 11.27 -18.46
N VAL A 204 10.96 10.39 -19.21
CA VAL A 204 11.99 10.75 -20.20
C VAL A 204 11.40 10.52 -21.60
N PRO A 205 11.47 11.49 -22.51
CA PRO A 205 10.96 11.33 -23.86
C PRO A 205 11.70 10.20 -24.59
N GLY A 206 10.97 9.19 -25.06
CA GLY A 206 11.53 8.05 -25.80
C GLY A 206 12.13 8.48 -27.14
N LYS A 207 11.61 9.56 -27.74
CA LYS A 207 12.13 10.25 -28.92
C LYS A 207 12.09 11.75 -28.68
N TRP A 208 13.20 12.42 -28.79
CA TRP A 208 13.30 13.89 -28.67
C TRP A 208 12.52 14.64 -29.74
N SER A 209 12.17 13.96 -30.84
CA SER A 209 11.32 14.52 -31.91
C SER A 209 9.84 14.62 -31.54
N ASP A 210 9.37 13.92 -30.49
CA ASP A 210 7.98 13.96 -30.02
C ASP A 210 7.87 14.56 -28.62
N PHE A 211 8.49 15.72 -28.44
CA PHE A 211 8.47 16.42 -27.16
C PHE A 211 7.07 16.93 -26.77
N SER A 212 6.23 17.25 -27.76
CA SER A 212 4.85 17.71 -27.54
C SER A 212 3.97 16.61 -26.97
N GLY A 213 3.99 15.42 -27.57
CA GLY A 213 3.24 14.24 -27.06
C GLY A 213 3.72 13.81 -25.68
N TRP A 214 5.03 13.82 -25.44
CA TRP A 214 5.58 13.57 -24.11
C TRP A 214 5.08 14.58 -23.07
N LYS A 215 5.08 15.87 -23.38
CA LYS A 215 4.60 16.95 -22.49
C LYS A 215 3.12 16.75 -22.12
N GLU A 216 2.31 16.40 -23.11
CA GLU A 216 0.87 16.13 -22.94
C GLU A 216 0.64 14.91 -22.03
N ASN A 217 1.36 13.80 -22.26
CA ASN A 217 1.32 12.61 -21.43
C ASN A 217 1.70 12.91 -19.96
N VAL A 218 2.77 13.69 -19.75
CA VAL A 218 3.20 14.11 -18.40
C VAL A 218 2.15 15.00 -17.73
N GLN A 219 1.50 15.90 -18.47
CA GLN A 219 0.44 16.75 -17.92
C GLN A 219 -0.79 15.95 -17.55
N THR A 220 -1.24 15.04 -18.42
CA THR A 220 -2.35 14.13 -18.17
C THR A 220 -2.09 13.29 -16.92
N ARG A 221 -0.89 12.73 -16.81
CA ARG A 221 -0.49 11.94 -15.63
C ARG A 221 -0.51 12.76 -14.34
N LYS A 222 0.00 14.00 -14.39
CA LYS A 222 -0.07 14.92 -13.24
C LYS A 222 -1.51 15.24 -12.84
N GLN A 223 -2.41 15.42 -13.80
CA GLN A 223 -3.82 15.67 -13.53
C GLN A 223 -4.49 14.45 -12.86
N GLN A 224 -4.25 13.23 -13.36
CA GLN A 224 -4.74 11.99 -12.75
C GLN A 224 -4.26 11.86 -11.30
N LEU A 225 -2.97 12.07 -11.04
CA LEU A 225 -2.42 12.01 -9.68
C LEU A 225 -3.06 13.05 -8.76
N ARG A 226 -3.29 14.28 -9.24
CA ARG A 226 -3.98 15.32 -8.46
C ARG A 226 -5.43 14.96 -8.14
N GLN A 227 -6.12 14.27 -9.03
CA GLN A 227 -7.49 13.78 -8.77
C GLN A 227 -7.50 12.69 -7.70
N ILE A 228 -6.55 11.74 -7.78
CA ILE A 228 -6.37 10.70 -6.75
C ILE A 228 -5.99 11.33 -5.40
N GLU A 229 -5.11 12.33 -5.39
CA GLU A 229 -4.72 13.05 -4.18
C GLU A 229 -5.86 13.82 -3.50
N LYS A 230 -6.88 14.26 -4.27
CA LYS A 230 -8.10 14.87 -3.72
C LYS A 230 -8.99 13.86 -3.01
N MET A 231 -8.88 12.57 -3.33
CA MET A 231 -9.59 11.54 -2.61
C MET A 231 -8.95 11.37 -1.23
N ARG A 232 -9.78 11.23 -0.19
CA ARG A 232 -9.29 10.97 1.16
C ARG A 232 -8.49 9.66 1.15
N LYS A 233 -7.21 9.74 1.51
CA LYS A 233 -6.37 8.56 1.66
C LYS A 233 -6.87 7.72 2.82
N THR A 234 -6.89 6.41 2.61
CA THR A 234 -7.20 5.42 3.64
C THR A 234 -5.98 5.10 4.49
N GLY A 235 -6.18 4.50 5.64
CA GLY A 235 -5.07 4.05 6.49
C GLY A 235 -4.14 3.06 5.77
N ILE A 236 -4.68 2.24 4.88
CA ILE A 236 -3.93 1.30 4.03
C ILE A 236 -3.02 2.07 3.07
N GLU A 237 -3.57 3.03 2.32
CA GLU A 237 -2.82 3.83 1.35
C GLU A 237 -1.71 4.64 2.02
N TYR A 238 -2.01 5.23 3.17
CA TYR A 238 -1.04 5.99 3.95
C TYR A 238 0.13 5.11 4.42
N TYR A 239 -0.17 3.89 4.85
CA TYR A 239 0.84 2.92 5.23
C TYR A 239 1.76 2.59 4.05
N TYR A 240 1.21 2.23 2.88
CA TYR A 240 2.00 1.88 1.70
C TYR A 240 2.80 3.05 1.16
N GLU A 241 2.25 4.26 1.15
CA GLU A 241 3.00 5.46 0.78
C GLU A 241 4.21 5.68 1.70
N THR A 242 4.04 5.43 2.99
CA THR A 242 5.12 5.52 3.97
C THR A 242 6.21 4.48 3.70
N GLN A 243 5.85 3.24 3.37
CA GLN A 243 6.83 2.21 2.99
C GLN A 243 7.55 2.56 1.69
N CYS A 244 6.83 3.06 0.68
CA CYS A 244 7.44 3.55 -0.56
C CYS A 244 8.42 4.70 -0.31
N ARG A 245 8.07 5.64 0.55
CA ARG A 245 8.95 6.75 0.92
C ARG A 245 10.21 6.26 1.61
N ARG A 246 10.08 5.33 2.58
CA ARG A 246 11.23 4.68 3.25
C ARG A 246 12.13 3.97 2.26
N TYR A 247 11.56 3.13 1.40
CA TYR A 247 12.31 2.42 0.36
C TYR A 247 13.15 3.37 -0.49
N LYS A 248 12.56 4.48 -0.95
CA LYS A 248 13.29 5.50 -1.74
C LYS A 248 14.40 6.16 -0.95
N THR A 249 14.11 6.59 0.26
CA THR A 249 15.11 7.25 1.13
C THR A 249 16.29 6.32 1.38
N ASP A 250 16.02 5.04 1.66
CA ASP A 250 17.04 4.05 1.92
C ASP A 250 17.86 3.74 0.63
N ARG A 251 17.22 3.63 -0.53
CA ARG A 251 17.94 3.44 -1.82
C ARG A 251 18.80 4.65 -2.20
N TRP A 252 18.32 5.87 -1.94
CA TRP A 252 19.13 7.06 -2.12
C TRP A 252 20.31 7.11 -1.14
N GLY A 253 20.09 6.76 0.12
CA GLY A 253 21.15 6.66 1.14
C GLY A 253 22.22 5.65 0.73
N GLU A 254 21.82 4.45 0.29
CA GLU A 254 22.71 3.42 -0.24
C GLU A 254 23.55 3.96 -1.40
N PHE A 255 22.92 4.58 -2.39
CA PHE A 255 23.61 5.14 -3.55
C PHE A 255 24.64 6.20 -3.15
N VAL A 256 24.27 7.15 -2.30
CA VAL A 256 25.18 8.21 -1.82
C VAL A 256 26.38 7.63 -1.08
N CYS A 257 26.15 6.62 -0.22
CA CYS A 257 27.23 5.96 0.50
C CYS A 257 28.18 5.19 -0.43
N LEU A 258 27.65 4.50 -1.47
CA LEU A 258 28.47 3.82 -2.47
C LEU A 258 29.32 4.81 -3.27
N VAL A 259 28.73 5.90 -3.76
CA VAL A 259 29.49 6.97 -4.46
C VAL A 259 30.53 7.59 -3.57
N GLY A 260 30.21 7.86 -2.30
CA GLY A 260 31.15 8.36 -1.31
C GLY A 260 32.33 7.42 -1.06
N SER A 261 32.07 6.10 -1.01
CA SER A 261 33.14 5.10 -0.83
C SER A 261 34.08 5.04 -2.04
N ILE A 262 33.53 5.10 -3.28
CA ILE A 262 34.32 5.15 -4.50
C ILE A 262 35.19 6.39 -4.53
N PHE A 263 34.63 7.56 -4.23
CA PHE A 263 35.36 8.83 -4.21
C PHE A 263 36.49 8.83 -3.16
N ALA A 264 36.23 8.33 -1.96
CA ALA A 264 37.24 8.19 -0.92
C ALA A 264 38.37 7.23 -1.32
N GLY A 265 38.00 6.10 -1.97
CA GLY A 265 38.95 5.14 -2.53
C GLY A 265 39.79 5.73 -3.66
N TYR A 266 39.20 6.50 -4.57
CA TYR A 266 39.89 7.20 -5.63
C TYR A 266 40.88 8.22 -5.10
N GLN A 267 40.52 9.05 -4.14
CA GLN A 267 41.44 9.98 -3.50
C GLN A 267 42.60 9.28 -2.81
N TYR A 268 42.36 8.10 -2.23
CA TYR A 268 43.39 7.29 -1.60
C TYR A 268 44.43 6.81 -2.62
N THR A 269 43.98 6.38 -3.83
CA THR A 269 44.88 5.81 -4.84
C THR A 269 45.62 6.89 -5.64
N HIS A 270 44.98 8.01 -5.97
CA HIS A 270 45.56 9.02 -6.86
C HIS A 270 46.38 10.14 -6.16
N ARG A 271 46.24 10.32 -4.85
CA ARG A 271 47.15 11.22 -4.10
C ARG A 271 48.52 10.62 -3.77
N LYS A 272 48.95 9.57 -4.46
CA LYS A 272 50.30 8.97 -4.35
C LYS A 272 51.28 9.55 -5.40
N LYS A 273 50.86 10.45 -6.26
CA LYS A 273 51.73 11.26 -7.09
C LYS A 273 51.76 12.68 -6.52
#